data_59ee3f661bdcf8e184443d8285c9eb81
#
_entry.id   59ee3f661bdcf8e184443d8285c9eb81
#
_cell.length_a   1.000
_cell.length_b   1.000
_cell.length_c   1.000
_cell.angle_alpha   90.00
_cell.angle_beta   90.00
_cell.angle_gamma   90.00
#
_symmetry.space_group_name_H-M   'P 1'
#
loop_
_entity.id
_entity.type
_entity.pdbx_description
1 polymer ?
#
loop_
_entity_poly.entity_id
_entity_poly.type
_entity_poly.pdbx_seq_one_letter_code
_entity_poly.pdbx_strand_id
1 'polypeptide(L)'
;EYISTAVDIGPKPMRLSFSPDGRMLTPPSRLLEIQLPAILDMPAWPVSGGRLARVRAEAARKLKTLAVMSASEAAALPRELLPFAVPVLGGGDVEQSRTAQMVEVEDGAQAADLAGRIRSVNPRAVIAVRIPLRPQTAVRVADLARAGLKVFHLCASLQGCERLDDGRPGRHIKDVLREVHGKLVIEGLRDEVTLIVSGGIALAEHMAKAIICGADLVAVGTPLLVALGCRVCRGGHEQCSDSTC
;
A
#
# COMPACT_ATOMS: atom_id res chain seq x y z
N GLU A 1 2.62 29.89 8.28
CA GLU A 1 2.40 28.82 7.27
C GLU A 1 2.86 27.50 7.86
N TYR A 2 2.04 26.45 7.83
CA TYR A 2 2.38 25.14 8.38
C TYR A 2 2.77 24.23 7.23
N ILE A 3 3.83 23.43 7.41
CA ILE A 3 4.15 22.33 6.49
C ILE A 3 3.08 21.28 6.66
N SER A 4 2.31 21.01 5.60
CA SER A 4 1.33 19.93 5.59
C SER A 4 2.04 18.57 5.54
N THR A 5 1.57 17.61 6.33
CA THR A 5 1.97 16.20 6.25
C THR A 5 0.97 15.36 5.47
N ALA A 6 -0.13 15.96 5.01
CA ALA A 6 -1.14 15.27 4.23
C ALA A 6 -0.58 14.77 2.89
N VAL A 7 -1.02 13.60 2.48
CA VAL A 7 -0.60 12.95 1.23
C VAL A 7 -1.83 12.51 0.45
N ASP A 8 -1.80 12.76 -0.86
CA ASP A 8 -2.78 12.27 -1.81
C ASP A 8 -2.37 10.92 -2.39
N ILE A 9 -3.20 9.92 -2.18
CA ILE A 9 -3.04 8.57 -2.76
C ILE A 9 -3.95 8.45 -3.98
N GLY A 10 -3.38 8.12 -5.14
CA GLY A 10 -4.14 7.92 -6.36
C GLY A 10 -3.39 8.30 -7.62
N PRO A 11 -4.00 8.13 -8.80
CA PRO A 11 -3.41 8.54 -10.06
C PRO A 11 -3.35 10.07 -10.13
N LYS A 12 -2.17 10.62 -10.34
CA LYS A 12 -1.94 12.07 -10.50
C LYS A 12 -1.85 12.39 -11.99
N PRO A 13 -2.72 13.24 -12.58
CA PRO A 13 -2.61 13.58 -13.97
C PRO A 13 -1.40 14.51 -14.18
N MET A 14 -0.53 14.16 -15.12
CA MET A 14 0.66 14.97 -15.42
C MET A 14 0.29 16.33 -16.03
N ARG A 15 -0.81 16.40 -16.76
CA ARG A 15 -1.27 17.64 -17.40
C ARG A 15 -2.79 17.74 -17.29
N LEU A 16 -3.24 18.93 -16.94
CA LEU A 16 -4.65 19.29 -17.03
C LEU A 16 -4.88 19.95 -18.39
N SER A 17 -5.88 19.51 -19.10
CA SER A 17 -6.34 20.15 -20.35
C SER A 17 -7.68 20.84 -20.11
N PHE A 18 -7.82 22.01 -20.72
CA PHE A 18 -9.03 22.82 -20.64
C PHE A 18 -9.53 23.11 -22.05
N SER A 19 -10.84 23.19 -22.20
CA SER A 19 -11.48 23.70 -23.40
C SER A 19 -11.33 25.23 -23.51
N PRO A 20 -11.56 25.85 -24.69
CA PRO A 20 -11.45 27.28 -24.85
C PRO A 20 -12.35 28.11 -23.92
N ASP A 21 -13.46 27.54 -23.45
CA ASP A 21 -14.40 28.13 -22.51
C ASP A 21 -14.01 27.87 -21.01
N GLY A 22 -12.82 27.32 -20.77
CA GLY A 22 -12.27 27.12 -19.42
C GLY A 22 -12.75 25.87 -18.71
N ARG A 23 -13.50 24.97 -19.35
CA ARG A 23 -13.90 23.69 -18.77
C ARG A 23 -12.74 22.71 -18.75
N MET A 24 -12.53 22.04 -17.62
CA MET A 24 -11.54 20.99 -17.49
C MET A 24 -11.96 19.78 -18.33
N LEU A 25 -11.11 19.41 -19.29
CA LEU A 25 -11.29 18.24 -20.18
C LEU A 25 -10.65 16.99 -19.58
N THR A 26 -9.60 17.15 -18.78
CA THR A 26 -8.99 16.04 -18.04
C THR A 26 -9.96 15.59 -16.94
N PRO A 27 -10.40 14.32 -16.94
CA PRO A 27 -11.28 13.84 -15.87
C PRO A 27 -10.58 14.01 -14.52
N PRO A 28 -11.31 14.45 -13.47
CA PRO A 28 -10.73 14.61 -12.15
C PRO A 28 -10.19 13.27 -11.66
N SER A 29 -8.93 13.24 -11.34
CA SER A 29 -8.30 12.07 -10.74
C SER A 29 -8.90 11.81 -9.37
N ARG A 30 -9.05 10.54 -9.03
CA ARG A 30 -9.52 10.13 -7.72
C ARG A 30 -8.34 10.06 -6.79
N LEU A 31 -8.23 11.08 -5.99
CA LEU A 31 -7.25 11.18 -4.94
C LEU A 31 -7.93 10.93 -3.60
N LEU A 32 -7.26 10.19 -2.75
CA LEU A 32 -7.64 9.96 -1.38
C LEU A 32 -6.61 10.64 -0.49
N GLU A 33 -7.02 11.73 0.15
CA GLU A 33 -6.17 12.45 1.09
C GLU A 33 -6.13 11.75 2.45
N ILE A 34 -4.92 11.55 2.98
CA ILE A 34 -4.67 11.12 4.35
C ILE A 34 -3.82 12.16 5.07
N GLN A 35 -4.05 12.34 6.39
CA GLN A 35 -3.41 13.40 7.18
C GLN A 35 -1.93 13.15 7.51
N LEU A 36 -1.49 11.90 7.44
CA LEU A 36 -0.13 11.45 7.73
C LEU A 36 0.38 10.62 6.56
N PRO A 37 1.67 10.68 6.19
CA PRO A 37 2.24 9.87 5.12
C PRO A 37 2.45 8.40 5.58
N ALA A 38 1.47 7.84 6.26
CA ALA A 38 1.50 6.50 6.82
C ALA A 38 0.12 5.85 6.82
N ILE A 39 0.06 4.58 6.40
CA ILE A 39 -1.09 3.69 6.59
C ILE A 39 -0.69 2.52 7.49
N LEU A 40 -1.67 1.85 8.10
CA LEU A 40 -1.44 0.69 8.96
C LEU A 40 -1.44 -0.58 8.09
N ASP A 41 -0.30 -1.28 8.01
CA ASP A 41 -0.20 -2.52 7.21
C ASP A 41 -0.74 -3.74 7.97
N MET A 42 -0.94 -4.83 7.24
CA MET A 42 -1.22 -6.13 7.84
C MET A 42 -0.02 -6.60 8.68
N PRO A 43 -0.25 -7.31 9.78
CA PRO A 43 0.83 -8.01 10.46
C PRO A 43 1.48 -9.02 9.51
N ALA A 44 2.77 -9.26 9.67
CA ALA A 44 3.53 -10.17 8.80
C ALA A 44 3.07 -11.63 8.91
N TRP A 45 2.32 -11.98 9.94
CA TRP A 45 1.69 -13.29 10.16
C TRP A 45 0.24 -13.13 10.61
N PRO A 46 -0.60 -14.15 10.36
CA PRO A 46 -1.99 -14.14 10.80
C PRO A 46 -2.05 -14.10 12.32
N VAL A 47 -2.68 -13.05 12.86
CA VAL A 47 -3.07 -13.00 14.27
C VAL A 47 -4.50 -13.49 14.36
N SER A 48 -4.73 -14.56 15.08
CA SER A 48 -6.04 -15.18 15.20
C SER A 48 -7.09 -14.21 15.79
N GLY A 49 -8.25 -14.15 15.13
CA GLY A 49 -9.44 -13.44 15.60
C GLY A 49 -9.54 -11.98 15.14
N GLY A 50 -10.59 -11.63 14.42
CA GLY A 50 -10.88 -10.31 13.82
C GLY A 50 -10.80 -9.08 14.74
N ARG A 51 -10.47 -9.26 16.03
CA ARG A 51 -10.28 -8.19 17.01
C ARG A 51 -9.15 -7.23 16.61
N LEU A 52 -8.02 -7.75 16.10
CA LEU A 52 -6.90 -6.90 15.68
C LEU A 52 -7.25 -6.06 14.46
N ALA A 53 -7.96 -6.63 13.48
CA ALA A 53 -8.43 -5.88 12.31
C ALA A 53 -9.33 -4.72 12.71
N ARG A 54 -10.28 -4.95 13.64
CA ARG A 54 -11.14 -3.91 14.19
C ARG A 54 -10.33 -2.82 14.90
N VAL A 55 -9.40 -3.18 15.78
CA VAL A 55 -8.55 -2.21 16.51
C VAL A 55 -7.72 -1.38 15.53
N ARG A 56 -7.15 -1.99 14.46
CA ARG A 56 -6.43 -1.25 13.41
C ARG A 56 -7.34 -0.29 12.66
N ALA A 57 -8.56 -0.69 12.29
CA ALA A 57 -9.52 0.18 11.64
C ALA A 57 -9.96 1.35 12.54
N GLU A 58 -10.17 1.11 13.84
CA GLU A 58 -10.46 2.17 14.82
C GLU A 58 -9.28 3.15 14.99
N ALA A 59 -8.04 2.63 15.01
CA ALA A 59 -6.84 3.46 15.04
C ALA A 59 -6.70 4.29 13.77
N ALA A 60 -6.93 3.68 12.58
CA ALA A 60 -6.91 4.39 11.30
C ALA A 60 -7.95 5.52 11.28
N ARG A 61 -9.16 5.28 11.77
CA ARG A 61 -10.19 6.31 11.91
C ARG A 61 -9.75 7.47 12.78
N LYS A 62 -9.14 7.19 13.94
CA LYS A 62 -8.64 8.24 14.86
C LYS A 62 -7.50 9.05 14.25
N LEU A 63 -6.62 8.39 13.50
CA LEU A 63 -5.46 9.01 12.84
C LEU A 63 -5.80 9.62 11.48
N LYS A 64 -7.04 9.50 11.00
CA LYS A 64 -7.48 9.90 9.65
C LYS A 64 -6.58 9.32 8.57
N THR A 65 -6.30 8.04 8.67
CA THR A 65 -5.54 7.23 7.71
C THR A 65 -6.28 5.94 7.40
N LEU A 66 -5.60 4.94 6.83
CA LEU A 66 -6.14 3.68 6.37
C LEU A 66 -5.48 2.49 7.07
N ALA A 67 -6.18 1.35 7.11
CA ALA A 67 -5.67 0.08 7.61
C ALA A 67 -5.85 -1.03 6.56
N VAL A 68 -4.75 -1.59 6.10
CA VAL A 68 -4.73 -2.72 5.16
C VAL A 68 -5.07 -4.01 5.90
N MET A 69 -5.94 -4.82 5.33
CA MET A 69 -6.39 -6.08 5.93
C MET A 69 -6.86 -7.07 4.88
N SER A 70 -7.02 -8.33 5.25
CA SER A 70 -7.61 -9.32 4.35
C SER A 70 -9.06 -8.95 4.02
N ALA A 71 -9.54 -9.42 2.88
CA ALA A 71 -10.92 -9.21 2.45
C ALA A 71 -11.94 -9.74 3.47
N SER A 72 -11.65 -10.90 4.09
CA SER A 72 -12.49 -11.50 5.11
C SER A 72 -12.55 -10.68 6.41
N GLU A 73 -11.41 -10.10 6.83
CA GLU A 73 -11.36 -9.20 7.98
C GLU A 73 -12.17 -7.92 7.71
N ALA A 74 -12.03 -7.34 6.51
CA ALA A 74 -12.78 -6.14 6.11
C ALA A 74 -14.29 -6.40 6.09
N ALA A 75 -14.73 -7.56 5.57
CA ALA A 75 -16.14 -7.93 5.54
C ALA A 75 -16.77 -8.11 6.92
N ALA A 76 -15.96 -8.43 7.94
CA ALA A 76 -16.41 -8.60 9.33
C ALA A 76 -16.46 -7.30 10.13
N LEU A 77 -16.02 -6.17 9.55
CA LEU A 77 -16.01 -4.89 10.26
C LEU A 77 -17.41 -4.26 10.37
N PRO A 78 -17.67 -3.51 11.46
CA PRO A 78 -18.80 -2.59 11.52
C PRO A 78 -18.81 -1.58 10.37
N ARG A 79 -19.99 -1.19 9.90
CA ARG A 79 -20.16 -0.29 8.75
C ARG A 79 -19.40 1.04 8.88
N GLU A 80 -19.35 1.60 10.08
CA GLU A 80 -18.66 2.86 10.38
C GLU A 80 -17.12 2.78 10.24
N LEU A 81 -16.56 1.59 10.20
CA LEU A 81 -15.11 1.35 10.04
C LEU A 81 -14.71 1.00 8.60
N LEU A 82 -15.65 0.57 7.76
CA LEU A 82 -15.38 0.21 6.37
C LEU A 82 -14.65 1.29 5.56
N PRO A 83 -14.93 2.61 5.72
CA PRO A 83 -14.19 3.64 4.99
C PRO A 83 -12.69 3.70 5.31
N PHE A 84 -12.27 3.15 6.45
CA PHE A 84 -10.87 3.15 6.89
C PHE A 84 -10.15 1.82 6.60
N ALA A 85 -10.88 0.83 6.07
CA ALA A 85 -10.34 -0.47 5.71
C ALA A 85 -9.90 -0.51 4.24
N VAL A 86 -8.74 -1.10 4.00
CA VAL A 86 -8.21 -1.39 2.67
C VAL A 86 -8.18 -2.91 2.51
N PRO A 87 -9.19 -3.53 1.88
CA PRO A 87 -9.19 -4.95 1.64
C PRO A 87 -8.14 -5.34 0.61
N VAL A 88 -7.42 -6.44 0.87
CA VAL A 88 -6.49 -7.05 -0.09
C VAL A 88 -7.24 -8.15 -0.84
N LEU A 89 -7.25 -8.08 -2.17
CA LEU A 89 -7.95 -9.02 -3.06
C LEU A 89 -6.94 -9.80 -3.91
N GLY A 90 -6.96 -11.12 -3.80
CA GLY A 90 -6.10 -12.04 -4.56
C GLY A 90 -6.78 -12.71 -5.76
N GLY A 91 -7.94 -12.22 -6.21
CA GLY A 91 -8.64 -12.79 -7.39
C GLY A 91 -10.07 -13.28 -7.13
N GLY A 92 -10.61 -13.14 -5.94
CA GLY A 92 -11.93 -13.63 -5.58
C GLY A 92 -13.08 -12.65 -5.87
N ASP A 93 -13.98 -12.54 -4.93
CA ASP A 93 -15.17 -11.71 -4.99
C ASP A 93 -14.83 -10.22 -4.91
N VAL A 94 -15.09 -9.49 -5.99
CA VAL A 94 -14.87 -8.02 -6.08
C VAL A 94 -15.96 -7.21 -5.36
N GLU A 95 -17.07 -7.84 -4.95
CA GLU A 95 -18.14 -7.15 -4.20
C GLU A 95 -17.64 -6.56 -2.89
N GLN A 96 -16.60 -7.14 -2.30
CA GLN A 96 -15.96 -6.61 -1.09
C GLN A 96 -15.29 -5.24 -1.31
N SER A 97 -15.05 -4.86 -2.54
CA SER A 97 -14.51 -3.52 -2.89
C SER A 97 -15.59 -2.43 -2.89
N ARG A 98 -16.88 -2.76 -2.87
CA ARG A 98 -18.01 -1.84 -3.12
C ARG A 98 -18.02 -0.59 -2.24
N THR A 99 -17.62 -0.72 -0.98
CA THR A 99 -17.64 0.38 0.01
C THR A 99 -16.27 0.91 0.37
N ALA A 100 -15.19 0.27 -0.14
CA ALA A 100 -13.82 0.65 0.18
C ALA A 100 -13.43 1.94 -0.55
N GLN A 101 -12.71 2.83 0.13
CA GLN A 101 -12.09 4.02 -0.48
C GLN A 101 -10.82 3.64 -1.27
N MET A 102 -10.09 2.63 -0.79
CA MET A 102 -8.92 2.07 -1.43
C MET A 102 -8.99 0.54 -1.35
N VAL A 103 -8.46 -0.13 -2.36
CA VAL A 103 -8.36 -1.59 -2.44
C VAL A 103 -6.94 -1.95 -2.86
N GLU A 104 -6.34 -2.95 -2.22
CA GLU A 104 -5.10 -3.54 -2.72
C GLU A 104 -5.41 -4.81 -3.51
N VAL A 105 -4.71 -4.97 -4.63
CA VAL A 105 -4.74 -6.16 -5.49
C VAL A 105 -3.36 -6.80 -5.40
N GLU A 106 -3.30 -8.10 -5.14
CA GLU A 106 -2.03 -8.83 -5.18
C GLU A 106 -1.43 -8.82 -6.58
N ASP A 107 -0.10 -8.62 -6.66
CA ASP A 107 0.61 -8.68 -7.93
C ASP A 107 0.56 -10.08 -8.53
N GLY A 108 0.24 -10.15 -9.81
CA GLY A 108 0.12 -11.37 -10.57
C GLY A 108 -0.33 -11.11 -12.01
N ALA A 109 -0.44 -12.17 -12.80
CA ALA A 109 -0.87 -12.07 -14.19
C ALA A 109 -2.27 -11.43 -14.36
N GLN A 110 -3.14 -11.61 -13.38
CA GLN A 110 -4.53 -11.13 -13.40
C GLN A 110 -4.74 -9.76 -12.72
N ALA A 111 -3.67 -9.11 -12.22
CA ALA A 111 -3.80 -7.87 -11.45
C ALA A 111 -4.52 -6.75 -12.22
N ALA A 112 -4.22 -6.60 -13.50
CA ALA A 112 -4.85 -5.58 -14.36
C ALA A 112 -6.33 -5.89 -14.64
N ASP A 113 -6.67 -7.17 -14.90
CA ASP A 113 -8.05 -7.61 -15.09
C ASP A 113 -8.87 -7.43 -13.81
N LEU A 114 -8.33 -7.86 -12.67
CA LEU A 114 -8.97 -7.67 -11.37
C LEU A 114 -9.21 -6.20 -11.05
N ALA A 115 -8.25 -5.33 -11.36
CA ALA A 115 -8.41 -3.88 -11.23
C ALA A 115 -9.54 -3.35 -12.13
N GLY A 116 -9.69 -3.87 -13.36
CA GLY A 116 -10.80 -3.57 -14.27
C GLY A 116 -12.15 -3.95 -13.68
N ARG A 117 -12.26 -5.17 -13.13
CA ARG A 117 -13.47 -5.67 -12.46
C ARG A 117 -13.82 -4.84 -11.22
N ILE A 118 -12.84 -4.46 -10.40
CA ILE A 118 -13.06 -3.57 -9.24
C ILE A 118 -13.60 -2.22 -9.70
N ARG A 119 -13.04 -1.62 -10.76
CA ARG A 119 -13.53 -0.34 -11.32
C ARG A 119 -14.99 -0.42 -11.78
N SER A 120 -15.44 -1.57 -12.27
CA SER A 120 -16.83 -1.77 -12.67
C SER A 120 -17.78 -1.80 -11.48
N VAL A 121 -17.36 -2.36 -10.32
CA VAL A 121 -18.15 -2.45 -9.09
C VAL A 121 -18.06 -1.17 -8.27
N ASN A 122 -16.86 -0.63 -8.10
CA ASN A 122 -16.59 0.60 -7.36
C ASN A 122 -15.67 1.52 -8.18
N PRO A 123 -16.26 2.28 -9.11
CA PRO A 123 -15.45 3.21 -9.89
C PRO A 123 -14.81 4.31 -9.01
N ARG A 124 -15.13 4.43 -7.74
CA ARG A 124 -14.56 5.42 -6.79
C ARG A 124 -13.34 4.93 -6.02
N ALA A 125 -13.08 3.66 -5.96
CA ALA A 125 -11.96 3.13 -5.22
C ALA A 125 -10.61 3.50 -5.86
N VAL A 126 -9.65 3.88 -5.04
CA VAL A 126 -8.25 3.90 -5.42
C VAL A 126 -7.75 2.45 -5.42
N ILE A 127 -7.14 2.01 -6.52
CA ILE A 127 -6.64 0.64 -6.65
C ILE A 127 -5.12 0.68 -6.60
N ALA A 128 -4.57 0.03 -5.58
CA ALA A 128 -3.14 -0.19 -5.43
C ALA A 128 -2.76 -1.63 -5.78
N VAL A 129 -1.60 -1.84 -6.37
CA VAL A 129 -1.03 -3.17 -6.58
C VAL A 129 -0.01 -3.44 -5.49
N ARG A 130 -0.23 -4.53 -4.72
CA ARG A 130 0.66 -4.99 -3.67
C ARG A 130 1.74 -5.88 -4.27
N ILE A 131 2.97 -5.40 -4.29
CA ILE A 131 4.10 -6.02 -4.99
C ILE A 131 5.16 -6.45 -3.96
N PRO A 132 5.38 -7.76 -3.76
CA PRO A 132 6.53 -8.24 -3.00
C PRO A 132 7.82 -7.83 -3.69
N LEU A 133 8.80 -7.28 -2.93
CA LEU A 133 10.08 -6.88 -3.49
C LEU A 133 10.86 -8.08 -4.01
N ARG A 134 11.24 -8.01 -5.29
CA ARG A 134 12.04 -9.01 -6.03
C ARG A 134 13.04 -8.30 -6.95
N PRO A 135 14.04 -8.98 -7.50
CA PRO A 135 15.05 -8.34 -8.36
C PRO A 135 14.50 -7.54 -9.54
N GLN A 136 13.35 -7.91 -10.10
CA GLN A 136 12.73 -7.20 -11.24
C GLN A 136 11.62 -6.22 -10.85
N THR A 137 11.49 -5.86 -9.57
CA THR A 137 10.40 -4.98 -9.10
C THR A 137 10.33 -3.65 -9.86
N ALA A 138 11.47 -3.02 -10.18
CA ALA A 138 11.47 -1.75 -10.90
C ALA A 138 10.89 -1.87 -12.33
N VAL A 139 11.20 -2.94 -13.03
CA VAL A 139 10.64 -3.23 -14.37
C VAL A 139 9.15 -3.51 -14.25
N ARG A 140 8.76 -4.36 -13.31
CA ARG A 140 7.35 -4.72 -13.07
C ARG A 140 6.48 -3.50 -12.76
N VAL A 141 6.94 -2.60 -11.90
CA VAL A 141 6.22 -1.35 -11.57
C VAL A 141 6.05 -0.47 -12.81
N ALA A 142 7.10 -0.31 -13.62
CA ALA A 142 7.03 0.48 -14.84
C ALA A 142 6.04 -0.11 -15.86
N ASP A 143 6.04 -1.43 -16.04
CA ASP A 143 5.11 -2.12 -16.94
C ASP A 143 3.65 -1.94 -16.50
N LEU A 144 3.38 -2.11 -15.23
CA LEU A 144 2.05 -1.89 -14.65
C LEU A 144 1.62 -0.41 -14.74
N ALA A 145 2.57 0.51 -14.55
CA ALA A 145 2.30 1.95 -14.68
C ALA A 145 1.92 2.34 -16.12
N ARG A 146 2.60 1.75 -17.13
CA ARG A 146 2.22 1.92 -18.55
C ARG A 146 0.85 1.29 -18.85
N ALA A 147 0.50 0.19 -18.19
CA ALA A 147 -0.81 -0.44 -18.28
C ALA A 147 -1.94 0.34 -17.58
N GLY A 148 -1.64 1.52 -16.98
CA GLY A 148 -2.63 2.40 -16.36
C GLY A 148 -2.91 2.15 -14.88
N LEU A 149 -2.11 1.32 -14.21
CA LEU A 149 -2.11 1.19 -12.76
C LEU A 149 -1.13 2.22 -12.17
N LYS A 150 -1.56 3.01 -11.20
CA LYS A 150 -0.81 4.20 -10.77
C LYS A 150 -0.49 4.23 -9.28
N VAL A 151 -0.93 3.24 -8.51
CA VAL A 151 -0.60 3.14 -7.09
C VAL A 151 0.03 1.79 -6.82
N PHE A 152 1.19 1.78 -6.20
CA PHE A 152 1.96 0.56 -5.93
C PHE A 152 2.36 0.49 -4.47
N HIS A 153 2.05 -0.62 -3.83
CA HIS A 153 2.51 -0.93 -2.48
C HIS A 153 3.66 -1.94 -2.56
N LEU A 154 4.88 -1.45 -2.38
CA LEU A 154 6.12 -2.23 -2.43
C LEU A 154 6.38 -2.87 -1.06
N CYS A 155 6.30 -4.20 -0.98
CA CYS A 155 6.36 -4.95 0.26
C CYS A 155 7.71 -5.65 0.42
N ALA A 156 8.57 -5.15 1.31
CA ALA A 156 9.80 -5.81 1.72
C ALA A 156 9.52 -6.88 2.80
N SER A 157 10.54 -7.68 3.12
CA SER A 157 10.53 -8.55 4.30
C SER A 157 10.48 -7.73 5.59
N LEU A 158 10.29 -8.38 6.73
CA LEU A 158 10.38 -7.72 8.05
C LEU A 158 11.71 -7.01 8.28
N GLN A 159 12.78 -7.54 7.71
CA GLN A 159 14.12 -6.95 7.79
C GLN A 159 14.35 -5.83 6.76
N GLY A 160 13.34 -5.50 5.95
CA GLY A 160 13.44 -4.48 4.92
C GLY A 160 14.22 -4.89 3.68
N CYS A 161 14.25 -6.18 3.35
CA CYS A 161 14.98 -6.70 2.19
C CYS A 161 14.05 -7.34 1.16
N GLU A 162 14.54 -7.44 -0.08
CA GLU A 162 13.93 -8.29 -1.12
C GLU A 162 13.88 -9.75 -0.65
N ARG A 163 12.94 -10.48 -1.20
CA ARG A 163 12.86 -11.95 -1.07
C ARG A 163 13.41 -12.58 -2.34
N LEU A 164 14.50 -13.31 -2.20
CA LEU A 164 15.04 -14.13 -3.27
C LEU A 164 14.35 -15.51 -3.29
N ASP A 165 14.36 -16.15 -4.46
CA ASP A 165 13.68 -17.46 -4.63
C ASP A 165 14.32 -18.58 -3.80
N ASP A 166 15.59 -18.42 -3.41
CA ASP A 166 16.33 -19.33 -2.53
C ASP A 166 16.13 -19.05 -1.03
N GLY A 167 15.21 -18.11 -0.69
CA GLY A 167 14.89 -17.72 0.69
C GLY A 167 15.93 -16.79 1.35
N ARG A 168 17.04 -16.48 0.68
CA ARG A 168 18.01 -15.51 1.21
C ARG A 168 17.49 -14.07 1.12
N PRO A 169 17.91 -13.18 2.03
CA PRO A 169 17.62 -11.76 1.89
C PRO A 169 18.39 -11.19 0.70
N GLY A 170 17.68 -10.47 -0.17
CA GLY A 170 18.26 -9.70 -1.26
C GLY A 170 18.63 -8.28 -0.82
N ARG A 171 18.56 -7.34 -1.76
CA ARG A 171 18.90 -5.93 -1.55
C ARG A 171 17.96 -5.28 -0.53
N HIS A 172 18.47 -4.28 0.17
CA HIS A 172 17.67 -3.52 1.12
C HIS A 172 16.65 -2.61 0.38
N ILE A 173 15.48 -2.40 0.98
CA ILE A 173 14.37 -1.59 0.45
C ILE A 173 14.82 -0.21 -0.04
N LYS A 174 15.77 0.45 0.63
CA LYS A 174 16.30 1.76 0.21
C LYS A 174 16.88 1.74 -1.20
N ASP A 175 17.56 0.65 -1.57
CA ASP A 175 18.25 0.53 -2.86
C ASP A 175 17.24 0.17 -3.96
N VAL A 176 16.32 -0.74 -3.66
CA VAL A 176 15.22 -1.11 -4.57
C VAL A 176 14.29 0.07 -4.83
N LEU A 177 13.93 0.83 -3.78
CA LEU A 177 13.05 1.98 -3.91
C LEU A 177 13.68 3.08 -4.78
N ARG A 178 14.98 3.34 -4.60
CA ARG A 178 15.71 4.29 -5.45
C ARG A 178 15.77 3.84 -6.91
N GLU A 179 15.92 2.55 -7.16
CA GLU A 179 15.87 1.99 -8.51
C GLU A 179 14.49 2.14 -9.14
N VAL A 180 13.42 1.80 -8.41
CA VAL A 180 12.04 1.99 -8.85
C VAL A 180 11.77 3.46 -9.16
N HIS A 181 12.10 4.36 -8.23
CA HIS A 181 11.96 5.79 -8.41
C HIS A 181 12.71 6.29 -9.65
N GLY A 182 14.00 5.96 -9.76
CA GLY A 182 14.84 6.38 -10.88
C GLY A 182 14.33 5.85 -12.23
N LYS A 183 13.85 4.59 -12.28
CA LYS A 183 13.26 4.05 -13.49
C LYS A 183 11.99 4.78 -13.90
N LEU A 184 11.10 5.07 -12.96
CA LEU A 184 9.89 5.83 -13.23
C LEU A 184 10.18 7.27 -13.69
N VAL A 185 11.22 7.91 -13.14
CA VAL A 185 11.69 9.24 -13.58
C VAL A 185 12.21 9.20 -15.02
N ILE A 186 13.09 8.23 -15.34
CA ILE A 186 13.64 8.06 -16.71
C ILE A 186 12.51 7.85 -17.72
N GLU A 187 11.46 7.15 -17.35
CA GLU A 187 10.32 6.88 -18.23
C GLU A 187 9.25 7.97 -18.23
N GLY A 188 9.41 9.04 -17.44
CA GLY A 188 8.43 10.13 -17.33
C GLY A 188 7.13 9.73 -16.64
N LEU A 189 7.13 8.67 -15.83
CA LEU A 189 5.94 8.12 -15.17
C LEU A 189 5.85 8.49 -13.68
N ARG A 190 6.95 8.98 -13.06
CA ARG A 190 7.02 9.16 -11.60
C ARG A 190 5.96 10.10 -11.05
N ASP A 191 5.65 11.17 -11.75
CA ASP A 191 4.70 12.19 -11.30
C ASP A 191 3.24 11.71 -11.33
N GLU A 192 2.96 10.64 -12.06
CA GLU A 192 1.63 10.04 -12.15
C GLU A 192 1.39 8.93 -11.13
N VAL A 193 2.46 8.47 -10.46
CA VAL A 193 2.46 7.26 -9.62
C VAL A 193 2.55 7.61 -8.15
N THR A 194 1.80 6.88 -7.32
CA THR A 194 1.96 6.86 -5.86
C THR A 194 2.71 5.59 -5.44
N LEU A 195 3.81 5.75 -4.72
CA LEU A 195 4.61 4.66 -4.15
C LEU A 195 4.39 4.55 -2.65
N ILE A 196 3.81 3.44 -2.22
CA ILE A 196 3.67 3.03 -0.82
C ILE A 196 4.75 1.99 -0.55
N VAL A 197 5.42 2.04 0.60
CA VAL A 197 6.43 1.04 0.95
C VAL A 197 6.20 0.47 2.34
N SER A 198 6.43 -0.82 2.50
CA SER A 198 6.37 -1.52 3.80
C SER A 198 7.52 -2.51 3.98
N GLY A 199 7.70 -2.97 5.23
CA GLY A 199 8.76 -3.87 5.63
C GLY A 199 10.01 -3.14 6.12
N GLY A 200 10.57 -3.56 7.25
CA GLY A 200 11.73 -2.93 7.87
C GLY A 200 11.51 -1.54 8.47
N ILE A 201 10.29 -1.01 8.41
CA ILE A 201 9.94 0.32 8.95
C ILE A 201 9.45 0.13 10.39
N ALA A 202 10.33 0.38 11.36
CA ALA A 202 10.06 0.17 12.78
C ALA A 202 10.08 1.47 13.59
N LEU A 203 10.75 2.51 13.14
CA LEU A 203 10.93 3.79 13.83
C LEU A 203 10.43 4.94 12.96
N ALA A 204 10.05 6.05 13.60
CA ALA A 204 9.56 7.26 12.90
C ALA A 204 10.59 7.80 11.88
N GLU A 205 11.87 7.75 12.20
CA GLU A 205 12.94 8.17 11.28
C GLU A 205 13.02 7.32 10.00
N HIS A 206 12.58 6.05 10.05
CA HIS A 206 12.55 5.20 8.86
C HIS A 206 11.51 5.69 7.86
N MET A 207 10.42 6.32 8.31
CA MET A 207 9.43 6.94 7.43
C MET A 207 10.05 8.07 6.61
N ALA A 208 10.72 9.01 7.28
CA ALA A 208 11.39 10.12 6.60
C ALA A 208 12.46 9.62 5.61
N LYS A 209 13.25 8.62 6.00
CA LYS A 209 14.26 7.99 5.13
C LYS A 209 13.62 7.34 3.90
N ALA A 210 12.49 6.64 4.05
CA ALA A 210 11.78 6.04 2.93
C ALA A 210 11.27 7.11 1.94
N ILE A 211 10.70 8.20 2.44
CA ILE A 211 10.22 9.32 1.61
C ILE A 211 11.38 9.98 0.85
N ILE A 212 12.52 10.22 1.51
CA ILE A 212 13.72 10.76 0.85
C ILE A 212 14.25 9.80 -0.24
N CYS A 213 14.08 8.48 -0.07
CA CYS A 213 14.45 7.48 -1.07
C CYS A 213 13.48 7.36 -2.23
N GLY A 214 12.32 8.05 -2.19
CA GLY A 214 11.37 8.12 -3.30
C GLY A 214 9.99 7.55 -3.03
N ALA A 215 9.64 7.15 -1.80
CA ALA A 215 8.26 6.82 -1.44
C ALA A 215 7.40 8.08 -1.32
N ASP A 216 6.10 7.98 -1.56
CA ASP A 216 5.13 9.03 -1.22
C ASP A 216 4.63 8.85 0.22
N LEU A 217 4.48 7.60 0.66
CA LEU A 217 4.07 7.25 2.02
C LEU A 217 4.56 5.85 2.40
N VAL A 218 4.39 5.50 3.66
CA VAL A 218 4.78 4.20 4.20
C VAL A 218 3.57 3.41 4.72
N ALA A 219 3.67 2.08 4.71
CA ALA A 219 2.73 1.21 5.41
C ALA A 219 3.45 0.55 6.59
N VAL A 220 2.95 0.80 7.81
CA VAL A 220 3.62 0.40 9.05
C VAL A 220 2.98 -0.85 9.64
N GLY A 221 3.74 -1.93 9.71
CA GLY A 221 3.34 -3.20 10.33
C GLY A 221 4.17 -3.54 11.57
N THR A 222 5.49 -3.42 11.48
CA THR A 222 6.41 -3.75 12.58
C THR A 222 6.13 -2.97 13.87
N PRO A 223 5.89 -1.64 13.86
CA PRO A 223 5.55 -0.90 15.07
C PRO A 223 4.28 -1.41 15.75
N LEU A 224 3.29 -1.89 14.97
CA LEU A 224 2.05 -2.45 15.50
C LEU A 224 2.32 -3.75 16.24
N LEU A 225 3.19 -4.60 15.71
CA LEU A 225 3.61 -5.84 16.38
C LEU A 225 4.35 -5.55 17.68
N VAL A 226 5.26 -4.59 17.67
CA VAL A 226 5.98 -4.16 18.88
C VAL A 226 5.02 -3.62 19.94
N ALA A 227 4.03 -2.82 19.53
CA ALA A 227 2.99 -2.30 20.42
C ALA A 227 2.11 -3.41 21.03
N LEU A 228 1.98 -4.54 20.35
CA LEU A 228 1.29 -5.75 20.85
C LEU A 228 2.18 -6.64 21.73
N GLY A 229 3.42 -6.21 22.05
CA GLY A 229 4.37 -6.97 22.85
C GLY A 229 5.22 -7.97 22.07
N CYS A 230 5.13 -8.00 20.75
CA CYS A 230 5.96 -8.88 19.92
C CYS A 230 7.44 -8.46 19.99
N ARG A 231 8.35 -9.41 20.25
CA ARG A 231 9.80 -9.18 20.32
C ARG A 231 10.47 -9.16 18.94
N VAL A 232 9.72 -9.37 17.86
CA VAL A 232 10.23 -9.42 16.47
C VAL A 232 11.47 -10.31 16.38
N CYS A 233 11.31 -11.57 16.80
CA CYS A 233 12.40 -12.54 16.85
C CYS A 233 12.96 -12.85 15.44
N ARG A 234 14.26 -13.20 15.38
CA ARG A 234 14.97 -13.49 14.12
C ARG A 234 14.55 -14.80 13.46
N GLY A 235 13.78 -15.65 14.14
CA GLY A 235 13.45 -17.01 13.70
C GLY A 235 12.38 -17.13 12.64
N GLY A 236 11.79 -16.05 12.16
CA GLY A 236 10.73 -16.11 11.15
C GLY A 236 9.41 -16.70 11.67
N HIS A 237 8.44 -16.81 10.77
CA HIS A 237 7.06 -17.25 11.03
C HIS A 237 6.91 -18.61 11.68
N GLU A 238 7.73 -19.57 11.26
CA GLU A 238 7.59 -20.97 11.64
C GLU A 238 7.99 -21.25 13.08
N GLN A 239 8.68 -20.31 13.73
CA GLN A 239 9.18 -20.44 15.10
C GLN A 239 8.47 -19.54 16.11
N CYS A 240 7.55 -18.69 15.66
CA CYS A 240 6.73 -17.90 16.56
C CYS A 240 5.56 -18.76 17.05
N SER A 241 5.71 -19.39 18.20
CA SER A 241 4.60 -20.03 18.89
C SER A 241 3.79 -18.97 19.63
N ASP A 242 2.47 -18.94 19.45
CA ASP A 242 1.52 -18.01 20.10
C ASP A 242 1.63 -17.96 21.62
N SER A 243 2.33 -18.90 22.23
CA SER A 243 2.44 -19.04 23.69
C SER A 243 3.65 -18.31 24.29
N THR A 244 4.55 -17.74 23.50
CA THR A 244 5.81 -17.15 23.98
C THR A 244 6.07 -15.71 23.52
N CYS A 245 5.18 -15.12 22.71
CA CYS A 245 5.24 -13.72 22.30
C CYS A 245 4.17 -12.88 22.97
#